data_048e7b9790515b71076f0b36c4eec731
#
_entry.id   048e7b9790515b71076f0b36c4eec731
#
_cell.length_a   1.000
_cell.length_b   1.000
_cell.length_c   1.000
_cell.angle_alpha   90.00
_cell.angle_beta   90.00
_cell.angle_gamma   90.00
#
_symmetry.space_group_name_H-M   'P 1'
#
loop_
_entity.id
_entity.type
_entity.pdbx_description
1 polymer ?
#
loop_
_entity_poly.entity_id
_entity_poly.type
_entity_poly.pdbx_seq_one_letter_code
_entity_poly.pdbx_strand_id
1 'polypeptide(L)'
;MVAQKAEWQFEFSSRVLQQAIKDLATAWNLFFKNPKTVNKPGFKSRKKPKQGFKTDQARIKDGRLVLDRPQRYKGEWMGIRFKGASIPNGNVKLCAITRTKGKYIATITMDVETVALPKTSKKTAVDANVDHFDTTDGQTSLKPELLDPLYAKVRTYQRQLARKRKVNKNYRNSKGYQATSQVASNL
;
A
#
# COMPACT_ATOMS: atom_id res chain seq x y z
N MET A 1 24.00 28.49 -1.81
CA MET A 1 24.83 27.48 -1.12
C MET A 1 24.24 26.10 -1.34
N VAL A 2 24.87 25.24 -2.14
CA VAL A 2 24.43 23.84 -2.26
C VAL A 2 24.94 23.11 -1.02
N ALA A 3 24.06 22.70 -0.14
CA ALA A 3 24.44 21.95 1.06
C ALA A 3 25.21 20.68 0.65
N GLN A 4 26.40 20.47 1.20
CA GLN A 4 27.17 19.25 0.96
C GLN A 4 26.37 18.06 1.45
N LYS A 5 26.22 17.05 0.59
CA LYS A 5 25.55 15.81 0.96
C LYS A 5 26.39 15.03 1.98
N ALA A 6 25.77 14.57 3.04
CA ALA A 6 26.41 13.64 3.97
C ALA A 6 26.71 12.30 3.28
N GLU A 7 27.78 11.61 3.68
CA GLU A 7 28.25 10.37 3.06
C GLU A 7 27.17 9.29 2.94
N TRP A 8 26.35 9.09 3.99
CA TRP A 8 25.29 8.10 4.00
C TRP A 8 24.21 8.33 2.93
N GLN A 9 24.06 9.57 2.43
CA GLN A 9 23.08 9.90 1.38
C GLN A 9 23.44 9.26 0.03
N PHE A 10 24.70 8.95 -0.21
CA PHE A 10 25.15 8.28 -1.43
C PHE A 10 24.88 6.77 -1.43
N GLU A 11 24.52 6.21 -0.27
CA GLU A 11 24.08 4.81 -0.16
C GLU A 11 22.67 4.58 -0.71
N PHE A 12 21.94 5.67 -1.00
CA PHE A 12 20.57 5.62 -1.53
C PHE A 12 20.49 6.27 -2.90
N SER A 13 19.47 5.91 -3.65
CA SER A 13 19.11 6.61 -4.87
C SER A 13 18.73 8.06 -4.54
N SER A 14 19.17 9.00 -5.38
CA SER A 14 18.80 10.43 -5.24
C SER A 14 17.28 10.62 -5.35
N ARG A 15 16.59 9.79 -6.14
CA ARG A 15 15.14 9.87 -6.32
C ARG A 15 14.37 9.45 -5.07
N VAL A 16 14.83 8.42 -4.39
CA VAL A 16 14.27 8.01 -3.09
C VAL A 16 14.37 9.15 -2.07
N LEU A 17 15.53 9.81 -2.01
CA LEU A 17 15.75 10.95 -1.11
C LEU A 17 14.83 12.13 -1.48
N GLN A 18 14.72 12.46 -2.76
CA GLN A 18 13.84 13.53 -3.24
C GLN A 18 12.35 13.23 -2.91
N GLN A 19 11.89 12.00 -3.09
CA GLN A 19 10.52 11.62 -2.74
C GLN A 19 10.27 11.71 -1.23
N ALA A 20 11.25 11.37 -0.40
CA ALA A 20 11.14 11.52 1.05
C ALA A 20 10.99 13.00 1.46
N ILE A 21 11.72 13.91 0.82
CA ILE A 21 11.60 15.36 1.05
C ILE A 21 10.24 15.88 0.58
N LYS A 22 9.77 15.47 -0.61
CA LYS A 22 8.44 15.83 -1.12
C LYS A 22 7.32 15.35 -0.20
N ASP A 23 7.40 14.11 0.29
CA ASP A 23 6.43 13.57 1.26
C ASP A 23 6.40 14.38 2.56
N LEU A 24 7.57 14.77 3.07
CA LEU A 24 7.67 15.61 4.27
C LEU A 24 7.06 16.99 4.05
N ALA A 25 7.40 17.65 2.94
CA ALA A 25 6.83 18.95 2.58
C ALA A 25 5.29 18.89 2.46
N THR A 26 4.78 17.84 1.81
CA THR A 26 3.33 17.61 1.69
C THR A 26 2.68 17.44 3.07
N ALA A 27 3.29 16.66 3.96
CA ALA A 27 2.76 16.43 5.30
C ALA A 27 2.71 17.73 6.13
N TRP A 28 3.73 18.58 6.05
CA TRP A 28 3.72 19.89 6.69
C TRP A 28 2.67 20.83 6.10
N ASN A 29 2.55 20.88 4.77
CA ASN A 29 1.53 21.69 4.10
C ASN A 29 0.11 21.28 4.51
N LEU A 30 -0.16 19.99 4.63
CA LEU A 30 -1.45 19.47 5.11
C LEU A 30 -1.71 19.87 6.57
N PHE A 31 -0.69 19.78 7.42
CA PHE A 31 -0.80 20.22 8.81
C PHE A 31 -1.10 21.72 8.93
N PHE A 32 -0.40 22.57 8.20
CA PHE A 32 -0.65 24.03 8.23
C PHE A 32 -2.01 24.42 7.64
N LYS A 33 -2.49 23.69 6.63
CA LYS A 33 -3.83 23.92 6.06
C LYS A 33 -4.97 23.50 7.02
N ASN A 34 -4.76 22.41 7.76
CA ASN A 34 -5.81 21.80 8.60
C ASN A 34 -5.28 21.42 10.00
N PRO A 35 -4.80 22.37 10.82
CA PRO A 35 -4.15 22.06 12.09
C PRO A 35 -5.07 21.42 13.13
N LYS A 36 -6.39 21.61 12.99
CA LYS A 36 -7.39 21.02 13.90
C LYS A 36 -7.65 19.54 13.64
N THR A 37 -7.47 19.08 12.41
CA THR A 37 -7.81 17.70 11.99
C THR A 37 -6.60 16.86 11.62
N VAL A 38 -5.50 17.49 11.24
CA VAL A 38 -4.25 16.83 10.84
C VAL A 38 -3.19 17.04 11.92
N ASN A 39 -2.63 15.94 12.40
CA ASN A 39 -1.56 16.01 13.39
C ASN A 39 -0.24 16.45 12.75
N LYS A 40 0.60 17.13 13.56
CA LYS A 40 1.98 17.45 13.21
C LYS A 40 2.73 16.20 12.69
N PRO A 41 3.50 16.31 11.59
CA PRO A 41 4.32 15.21 11.09
C PRO A 41 5.21 14.61 12.17
N GLY A 42 5.04 13.32 12.43
CA GLY A 42 5.81 12.62 13.45
C GLY A 42 7.08 11.98 12.89
N PHE A 43 8.07 11.80 13.75
CA PHE A 43 9.31 11.13 13.40
C PHE A 43 9.09 9.65 13.05
N LYS A 44 9.68 9.19 11.92
CA LYS A 44 9.66 7.79 11.52
C LYS A 44 10.84 7.05 12.14
N SER A 45 10.56 6.17 13.09
CA SER A 45 11.55 5.35 13.76
C SER A 45 11.73 4.00 13.05
N ARG A 46 12.95 3.42 13.09
CA ARG A 46 13.23 2.04 12.67
C ARG A 46 12.38 0.99 13.39
N LYS A 47 11.91 1.30 14.60
CA LYS A 47 11.06 0.41 15.41
C LYS A 47 9.60 0.35 14.93
N LYS A 48 9.17 1.27 14.05
CA LYS A 48 7.81 1.20 13.51
C LYS A 48 7.64 -0.01 12.59
N PRO A 49 6.51 -0.75 12.70
CA PRO A 49 6.31 -2.00 11.94
C PRO A 49 6.18 -1.77 10.43
N LYS A 50 5.74 -0.58 10.01
CA LYS A 50 5.62 -0.21 8.60
C LYS A 50 6.81 0.64 8.18
N GLN A 51 7.63 0.10 7.30
CA GLN A 51 8.76 0.77 6.68
C GLN A 51 8.54 0.86 5.17
N GLY A 52 9.12 1.84 4.50
CA GLY A 52 8.99 1.94 3.06
C GLY A 52 9.64 3.18 2.49
N PHE A 53 9.76 3.17 1.17
CA PHE A 53 10.27 4.29 0.38
C PHE A 53 9.49 4.42 -0.93
N LYS A 54 9.65 5.53 -1.61
CA LYS A 54 9.07 5.79 -2.93
C LYS A 54 10.15 6.19 -3.92
N THR A 55 9.94 5.85 -5.17
CA THR A 55 10.77 6.30 -6.29
C THR A 55 9.92 6.56 -7.53
N ASP A 56 10.28 7.54 -8.31
CA ASP A 56 9.66 7.90 -9.59
C ASP A 56 10.44 7.36 -10.80
N GLN A 57 11.49 6.56 -10.55
CA GLN A 57 12.30 5.94 -11.62
C GLN A 57 12.19 4.42 -11.68
N ALA A 58 11.15 3.85 -11.06
CA ALA A 58 10.87 2.43 -11.24
C ALA A 58 10.34 2.14 -12.65
N ARG A 59 10.64 0.95 -13.17
CA ARG A 59 10.14 0.47 -14.47
C ARG A 59 9.82 -1.01 -14.41
N ILE A 60 8.97 -1.47 -15.31
CA ILE A 60 8.73 -2.89 -15.51
C ILE A 60 9.54 -3.33 -16.72
N LYS A 61 10.37 -4.33 -16.55
CA LYS A 61 11.16 -4.95 -17.62
C LYS A 61 11.22 -6.45 -17.43
N ASP A 62 10.90 -7.20 -18.46
CA ASP A 62 10.96 -8.68 -18.48
C ASP A 62 10.23 -9.33 -17.28
N GLY A 63 9.02 -8.82 -16.96
CA GLY A 63 8.22 -9.28 -15.83
C GLY A 63 8.84 -9.02 -14.45
N ARG A 64 9.80 -8.11 -14.36
CA ARG A 64 10.45 -7.69 -13.12
C ARG A 64 10.22 -6.22 -12.86
N LEU A 65 10.07 -5.87 -11.60
CA LEU A 65 10.13 -4.49 -11.13
C LEU A 65 11.60 -4.09 -11.02
N VAL A 66 12.04 -3.16 -11.86
CA VAL A 66 13.39 -2.63 -11.86
C VAL A 66 13.39 -1.31 -11.12
N LEU A 67 14.15 -1.24 -10.02
CA LEU A 67 14.29 -0.04 -9.18
C LEU A 67 15.61 0.67 -9.51
N ASP A 68 15.59 1.98 -9.33
CA ASP A 68 16.79 2.80 -9.46
C ASP A 68 17.84 2.42 -8.39
N ARG A 69 19.09 2.46 -8.81
CA ARG A 69 20.24 2.04 -8.00
C ARG A 69 20.70 3.13 -7.02
N PRO A 70 21.35 2.77 -5.91
CA PRO A 70 22.07 3.71 -5.06
C PRO A 70 23.12 4.49 -5.84
N GLN A 71 23.42 5.73 -5.44
CA GLN A 71 24.37 6.60 -6.16
C GLN A 71 25.77 6.01 -6.21
N ARG A 72 26.23 5.34 -5.15
CA ARG A 72 27.54 4.67 -5.10
C ARG A 72 27.63 3.39 -5.93
N TYR A 73 26.51 2.77 -6.26
CA TYR A 73 26.46 1.52 -6.99
C TYR A 73 26.49 1.78 -8.50
N LYS A 74 27.53 1.32 -9.18
CA LYS A 74 27.72 1.53 -10.62
C LYS A 74 27.25 0.33 -11.49
N GLY A 75 26.82 -0.76 -10.88
CA GLY A 75 26.31 -1.95 -11.56
C GLY A 75 24.91 -1.77 -12.17
N GLU A 76 24.30 -2.85 -12.58
CA GLU A 76 22.93 -2.85 -13.13
C GLU A 76 21.87 -2.46 -12.12
N TRP A 77 20.71 -2.02 -12.61
CA TRP A 77 19.57 -1.73 -11.78
C TRP A 77 19.00 -3.01 -11.18
N MET A 78 18.55 -2.93 -9.95
CA MET A 78 17.98 -4.07 -9.23
C MET A 78 16.65 -4.50 -9.84
N GLY A 79 16.59 -5.69 -10.43
CA GLY A 79 15.36 -6.31 -10.93
C GLY A 79 14.76 -7.29 -9.93
N ILE A 80 13.57 -6.98 -9.43
CA ILE A 80 12.87 -7.78 -8.41
C ILE A 80 11.72 -8.54 -9.07
N ARG A 81 11.66 -9.86 -8.87
CA ARG A 81 10.48 -10.65 -9.23
C ARG A 81 9.33 -10.31 -8.26
N PHE A 82 8.15 -10.16 -8.79
CA PHE A 82 6.94 -9.93 -7.98
C PHE A 82 5.89 -11.00 -8.31
N LYS A 83 5.04 -11.26 -7.33
CA LYS A 83 3.83 -12.06 -7.48
C LYS A 83 2.64 -11.12 -7.49
N GLY A 84 1.76 -11.24 -8.43
CA GLY A 84 0.58 -10.39 -8.51
C GLY A 84 -0.17 -10.60 -9.81
N ALA A 85 -1.21 -9.83 -10.00
CA ALA A 85 -1.94 -9.76 -11.24
C ALA A 85 -1.05 -9.26 -12.39
N SER A 86 -1.42 -9.56 -13.61
CA SER A 86 -0.76 -9.05 -14.80
C SER A 86 -0.72 -7.52 -14.75
N ILE A 87 0.46 -6.95 -14.94
CA ILE A 87 0.63 -5.50 -14.97
C ILE A 87 0.34 -5.03 -16.40
N PRO A 88 -0.58 -4.07 -16.59
CA PRO A 88 -0.85 -3.54 -17.92
C PRO A 88 0.38 -2.83 -18.49
N ASN A 89 0.46 -2.75 -19.80
CA ASN A 89 1.47 -1.94 -20.46
C ASN A 89 1.20 -0.46 -20.14
N GLY A 90 2.25 0.27 -19.78
CA GLY A 90 2.12 1.69 -19.43
C GLY A 90 3.38 2.23 -18.79
N ASN A 91 3.42 3.54 -18.63
CA ASN A 91 4.55 4.22 -18.00
C ASN A 91 4.40 4.28 -16.50
N VAL A 92 5.39 3.76 -15.77
CA VAL A 92 5.43 3.87 -14.31
C VAL A 92 5.73 5.32 -13.91
N LYS A 93 4.82 5.95 -13.15
CA LYS A 93 4.99 7.32 -12.63
C LYS A 93 5.58 7.32 -11.22
N LEU A 94 5.13 6.40 -10.39
CA LEU A 94 5.56 6.29 -9.01
C LEU A 94 5.49 4.85 -8.56
N CYS A 95 6.51 4.41 -7.86
CA CYS A 95 6.53 3.12 -7.17
C CYS A 95 6.78 3.33 -5.68
N ALA A 96 5.90 2.81 -4.84
CA ALA A 96 6.06 2.80 -3.39
C ALA A 96 6.31 1.36 -2.92
N ILE A 97 7.48 1.14 -2.32
CA ILE A 97 7.80 -0.14 -1.69
C ILE A 97 7.53 -0.02 -0.21
N THR A 98 6.71 -0.90 0.33
CA THR A 98 6.41 -0.95 1.77
C THR A 98 6.71 -2.33 2.33
N ARG A 99 7.34 -2.34 3.51
CA ARG A 99 7.52 -3.56 4.31
C ARG A 99 6.51 -3.53 5.45
N THR A 100 5.66 -4.53 5.51
CA THR A 100 4.67 -4.70 6.59
C THR A 100 4.57 -6.17 6.95
N LYS A 101 4.70 -6.49 8.23
CA LYS A 101 4.55 -7.87 8.74
C LYS A 101 5.44 -8.90 8.00
N GLY A 102 6.68 -8.51 7.71
CA GLY A 102 7.64 -9.38 7.02
C GLY A 102 7.45 -9.51 5.50
N LYS A 103 6.39 -8.95 4.93
CA LYS A 103 6.13 -8.94 3.48
C LYS A 103 6.53 -7.60 2.86
N TYR A 104 7.02 -7.65 1.63
CA TYR A 104 7.26 -6.46 0.81
C TYR A 104 6.13 -6.32 -0.21
N ILE A 105 5.56 -5.13 -0.28
CA ILE A 105 4.45 -4.80 -1.19
C ILE A 105 4.91 -3.63 -2.05
N ALA A 106 4.80 -3.79 -3.38
CA ALA A 106 5.00 -2.72 -4.34
C ALA A 106 3.64 -2.16 -4.77
N THR A 107 3.44 -0.87 -4.55
CA THR A 107 2.30 -0.13 -5.10
C THR A 107 2.81 0.70 -6.27
N ILE A 108 2.30 0.43 -7.47
CA ILE A 108 2.79 1.04 -8.71
C ILE A 108 1.68 1.92 -9.29
N THR A 109 1.98 3.20 -9.46
CA THR A 109 1.11 4.15 -10.16
C THR A 109 1.59 4.24 -11.61
N MET A 110 0.70 4.02 -12.56
CA MET A 110 1.02 3.97 -13.98
C MET A 110 0.04 4.84 -14.79
N ASP A 111 0.54 5.41 -15.88
CA ASP A 111 -0.34 5.87 -16.94
C ASP A 111 -0.64 4.68 -17.86
N VAL A 112 -1.91 4.40 -18.02
CA VAL A 112 -2.41 3.33 -18.89
C VAL A 112 -3.38 3.94 -19.87
N GLU A 113 -3.20 3.64 -21.13
CA GLU A 113 -4.21 3.99 -22.13
C GLU A 113 -5.48 3.17 -21.88
N THR A 114 -6.56 3.84 -21.57
CA THR A 114 -7.86 3.20 -21.39
C THR A 114 -8.59 3.17 -22.71
N VAL A 115 -8.84 1.98 -23.22
CA VAL A 115 -9.76 1.82 -24.35
C VAL A 115 -11.17 1.97 -23.79
N ALA A 116 -11.89 2.99 -24.27
CA ALA A 116 -13.29 3.17 -23.89
C ALA A 116 -14.09 1.94 -24.36
N LEU A 117 -14.80 1.31 -23.42
CA LEU A 117 -15.71 0.23 -23.77
C LEU A 117 -16.80 0.76 -24.71
N PRO A 118 -17.26 -0.04 -25.68
CA PRO A 118 -18.33 0.36 -26.57
C PRO A 118 -19.57 0.73 -25.74
N LYS A 119 -20.15 1.88 -26.04
CA LYS A 119 -21.39 2.31 -25.39
C LYS A 119 -22.50 1.33 -25.74
N THR A 120 -23.11 0.73 -24.74
CA THR A 120 -24.29 -0.11 -24.89
C THR A 120 -25.54 0.70 -24.55
N SER A 121 -26.66 0.41 -25.21
CA SER A 121 -27.95 0.97 -24.85
C SER A 121 -28.58 0.30 -23.62
N LYS A 122 -27.96 -0.78 -23.17
CA LYS A 122 -28.43 -1.54 -21.98
C LYS A 122 -28.26 -0.71 -20.72
N LYS A 123 -29.31 -0.55 -19.96
CA LYS A 123 -29.33 0.09 -18.66
C LYS A 123 -29.88 -0.92 -17.66
N THR A 124 -29.22 -1.06 -16.52
CA THR A 124 -29.76 -1.83 -15.41
C THR A 124 -29.67 -0.99 -14.15
N ALA A 125 -30.64 -1.05 -13.30
CA ALA A 125 -30.55 -0.55 -11.94
C ALA A 125 -30.24 -1.71 -11.00
N VAL A 126 -29.49 -1.43 -9.96
CA VAL A 126 -29.10 -2.41 -8.94
C VAL A 126 -29.70 -1.95 -7.62
N ASP A 127 -30.50 -2.81 -7.02
CA ASP A 127 -30.96 -2.66 -5.63
C ASP A 127 -30.02 -3.45 -4.71
N ALA A 128 -29.45 -2.78 -3.73
CA ALA A 128 -28.47 -3.36 -2.82
C ALA A 128 -29.14 -3.70 -1.48
N ASN A 129 -29.38 -4.97 -1.25
CA ASN A 129 -29.86 -5.50 0.01
C ASN A 129 -28.73 -6.01 0.91
N VAL A 130 -29.05 -6.42 2.12
CA VAL A 130 -28.04 -6.87 3.11
C VAL A 130 -27.33 -8.16 2.69
N ASP A 131 -28.03 -9.03 1.98
CA ASP A 131 -27.63 -10.39 1.62
C ASP A 131 -27.60 -10.67 0.12
N HIS A 132 -28.17 -9.79 -0.71
CA HIS A 132 -28.22 -9.96 -2.15
C HIS A 132 -28.26 -8.62 -2.89
N PHE A 133 -28.05 -8.69 -4.20
CA PHE A 133 -28.26 -7.58 -5.13
C PHE A 133 -29.32 -8.03 -6.15
N ASP A 134 -30.33 -7.22 -6.31
CA ASP A 134 -31.33 -7.40 -7.36
C ASP A 134 -31.07 -6.43 -8.50
N THR A 135 -31.27 -6.89 -9.73
CA THR A 135 -31.11 -6.07 -10.92
C THR A 135 -32.42 -6.00 -11.69
N THR A 136 -32.66 -4.91 -12.39
CA THR A 136 -33.93 -4.70 -13.17
C THR A 136 -34.08 -5.67 -14.33
N ASP A 137 -33.04 -6.37 -14.74
CA ASP A 137 -33.05 -7.44 -15.74
C ASP A 137 -33.37 -8.83 -15.13
N GLY A 138 -33.79 -8.88 -13.85
CA GLY A 138 -34.25 -10.07 -13.18
C GLY A 138 -33.12 -10.97 -12.65
N GLN A 139 -31.88 -10.50 -12.63
CA GLN A 139 -30.77 -11.25 -12.03
C GLN A 139 -30.67 -10.93 -10.54
N THR A 140 -30.61 -11.96 -9.72
CA THR A 140 -30.33 -11.85 -8.29
C THR A 140 -28.96 -12.44 -8.00
N SER A 141 -28.08 -11.65 -7.42
CA SER A 141 -26.76 -12.11 -6.97
C SER A 141 -26.75 -12.27 -5.46
N LEU A 142 -26.71 -13.51 -5.01
CA LEU A 142 -26.67 -13.83 -3.59
C LEU A 142 -25.26 -13.58 -3.01
N LYS A 143 -25.25 -13.18 -1.75
CA LYS A 143 -23.99 -13.12 -0.99
C LYS A 143 -23.37 -14.51 -0.94
N PRO A 144 -22.07 -14.65 -1.30
CA PRO A 144 -21.42 -15.96 -1.23
C PRO A 144 -21.49 -16.55 0.18
N GLU A 145 -21.95 -17.80 0.31
CA GLU A 145 -22.07 -18.51 1.60
C GLU A 145 -20.74 -18.58 2.39
N LEU A 146 -19.60 -18.53 1.68
CA LEU A 146 -18.26 -18.51 2.27
C LEU A 146 -17.97 -17.25 3.07
N LEU A 147 -18.72 -16.15 2.90
CA LEU A 147 -18.42 -14.88 3.59
C LEU A 147 -18.74 -14.93 5.07
N ASP A 148 -19.81 -15.60 5.48
CA ASP A 148 -20.24 -15.64 6.88
C ASP A 148 -19.23 -16.34 7.80
N PRO A 149 -18.66 -17.51 7.46
CA PRO A 149 -17.57 -18.12 8.20
C PRO A 149 -16.31 -17.23 8.25
N LEU A 150 -16.01 -16.53 7.16
CA LEU A 150 -14.86 -15.61 7.12
C LEU A 150 -15.08 -14.40 8.03
N TYR A 151 -16.25 -13.79 8.01
CA TYR A 151 -16.62 -12.72 8.93
C TYR A 151 -16.58 -13.15 10.40
N ALA A 152 -17.04 -14.36 10.72
CA ALA A 152 -16.95 -14.92 12.07
C ALA A 152 -15.50 -15.06 12.52
N LYS A 153 -14.61 -15.56 11.65
CA LYS A 153 -13.16 -15.63 11.90
C LYS A 153 -12.56 -14.24 12.11
N VAL A 154 -12.82 -13.29 11.21
CA VAL A 154 -12.33 -11.90 11.34
C VAL A 154 -12.78 -11.30 12.68
N ARG A 155 -14.06 -11.45 13.05
CA ARG A 155 -14.59 -10.96 14.33
C ARG A 155 -13.87 -11.58 15.54
N THR A 156 -13.56 -12.87 15.47
CA THR A 156 -12.80 -13.57 16.51
C THR A 156 -11.40 -12.99 16.67
N TYR A 157 -10.65 -12.82 15.57
CA TYR A 157 -9.32 -12.23 15.62
C TYR A 157 -9.33 -10.77 16.07
N GLN A 158 -10.32 -9.99 15.67
CA GLN A 158 -10.49 -8.61 16.14
C GLN A 158 -10.68 -8.56 17.68
N ARG A 159 -11.52 -9.45 18.24
CA ARG A 159 -11.70 -9.57 19.70
C ARG A 159 -10.39 -9.96 20.41
N GLN A 160 -9.63 -10.92 19.86
CA GLN A 160 -8.32 -11.31 20.42
C GLN A 160 -7.33 -10.14 20.38
N LEU A 161 -7.25 -9.39 19.27
CA LEU A 161 -6.40 -8.21 19.17
C LEU A 161 -6.81 -7.12 20.17
N ALA A 162 -8.11 -6.89 20.35
CA ALA A 162 -8.61 -5.94 21.33
C ALA A 162 -8.22 -6.31 22.77
N ARG A 163 -8.34 -7.59 23.15
CA ARG A 163 -7.89 -8.09 24.48
C ARG A 163 -6.38 -7.87 24.67
N LYS A 164 -5.55 -8.20 23.68
CA LYS A 164 -4.09 -8.01 23.74
C LYS A 164 -3.69 -6.54 23.87
N ARG A 165 -4.46 -5.63 23.28
CA ARG A 165 -4.27 -4.17 23.42
C ARG A 165 -4.52 -3.70 24.86
N LYS A 166 -5.56 -4.24 25.52
CA LYS A 166 -5.89 -3.86 26.90
C LYS A 166 -4.83 -4.32 27.92
N VAL A 167 -4.24 -5.48 27.69
CA VAL A 167 -3.30 -6.09 28.64
C VAL A 167 -1.89 -5.49 28.56
N ASN A 168 -1.46 -5.02 27.38
CA ASN A 168 -0.09 -4.58 27.18
C ASN A 168 -0.03 -3.23 26.47
N LYS A 169 0.50 -2.20 27.14
CA LYS A 169 0.72 -0.87 26.52
C LYS A 169 1.63 -0.92 25.27
N ASN A 170 2.59 -1.86 25.26
CA ASN A 170 3.51 -2.08 24.13
C ASN A 170 3.05 -3.23 23.21
N TYR A 171 1.76 -3.51 23.15
CA TYR A 171 1.18 -4.63 22.42
C TYR A 171 1.68 -4.78 20.98
N ARG A 172 1.95 -3.66 20.28
CA ARG A 172 2.42 -3.65 18.88
C ARG A 172 3.74 -4.40 18.67
N ASN A 173 4.59 -4.44 19.70
CA ASN A 173 5.89 -5.11 19.68
C ASN A 173 5.83 -6.56 20.19
N SER A 174 4.69 -6.99 20.74
CA SER A 174 4.55 -8.36 21.24
C SER A 174 4.41 -9.36 20.09
N LYS A 175 5.17 -10.45 20.14
CA LYS A 175 5.12 -11.54 19.14
C LYS A 175 3.68 -12.07 18.96
N GLY A 176 2.96 -12.27 20.07
CA GLY A 176 1.59 -12.77 20.02
C GLY A 176 0.58 -11.83 19.38
N TYR A 177 0.74 -10.50 19.52
CA TYR A 177 -0.09 -9.53 18.81
C TYR A 177 0.24 -9.53 17.31
N GLN A 178 1.52 -9.53 16.95
CA GLN A 178 1.97 -9.53 15.56
C GLN A 178 1.49 -10.77 14.82
N ALA A 179 1.62 -11.96 15.42
CA ALA A 179 1.14 -13.22 14.84
C ALA A 179 -0.38 -13.20 14.61
N THR A 180 -1.18 -12.79 15.61
CA THR A 180 -2.64 -12.69 15.46
C THR A 180 -3.04 -11.66 14.39
N SER A 181 -2.35 -10.53 14.36
CA SER A 181 -2.58 -9.49 13.35
C SER A 181 -2.21 -9.95 11.94
N GLN A 182 -1.20 -10.81 11.80
CA GLN A 182 -0.82 -11.42 10.53
C GLN A 182 -1.91 -12.37 10.01
N VAL A 183 -2.42 -13.25 10.88
CA VAL A 183 -3.51 -14.17 10.50
C VAL A 183 -4.76 -13.39 10.11
N ALA A 184 -5.16 -12.40 10.91
CA ALA A 184 -6.34 -11.56 10.62
C ALA A 184 -6.25 -10.80 9.29
N SER A 185 -5.05 -10.52 8.79
CA SER A 185 -4.84 -9.80 7.53
C SER A 185 -4.68 -10.71 6.31
N ASN A 186 -4.66 -12.02 6.52
CA ASN A 186 -4.58 -13.02 5.46
C ASN A 186 -5.94 -13.68 5.18
N LEU A 187 -6.97 -13.33 5.95
CA LEU A 187 -8.38 -13.66 5.73
C LEU A 187 -9.05 -12.65 4.82
#